data_704573784bb914339e3b03b8fbbefe81
#
_entry.id   704573784bb914339e3b03b8fbbefe81
#
_cell.length_a   1.000
_cell.length_b   1.000
_cell.length_c   1.000
_cell.angle_alpha   90.00
_cell.angle_beta   90.00
_cell.angle_gamma   90.00
#
_symmetry.space_group_name_H-M   'P 1'
#
loop_
_entity.id
_entity.type
_entity.pdbx_description
1 polymer ?
#
loop_
_entity_poly.entity_id
_entity_poly.type
_entity_poly.pdbx_seq_one_letter_code
_entity_poly.pdbx_strand_id
1 'polypeptide(L)'
;MKKAIQFGAGNIGRGFIGGLLSKAGYHVVFADVNQEIIDKINEDKKYTNFVKDVESSEIVITDISGVNSTKPELIDEVKEAEIITTAVGVRILPIIAPSIAEGIKARKENGSEEYLNIIACENAVKASSQLKEAVYGNLNDEEKAYADKYVGFPDCSVDRIVPPVRLDNPIDVVVENYYEWNVEEASFKGAVPQIEGMNLADNLMAYIERKLFTLNTGHCITAYLGNYKGFKTIDESIADEEIFKTVKKAMQQSGMALVNKYGFDKDAHFKYIDKILNRFKNPYLVDDTARVGREPLRKLSATDRLTKPTMTALEYGLPVDALLAGMAAALKYDNAEDPQSVELQDKIKANGVKAALKEVSGITDEKILEDVVAIYEAM
;
A
#
# COMPACT_ATOMS: atom_id res chain seq x y z
N MET A 1 -2.09 8.85 29.68
CA MET A 1 -1.19 8.08 28.78
C MET A 1 -1.81 8.18 27.40
N LYS A 2 -1.04 8.52 26.38
CA LYS A 2 -1.56 8.56 24.99
C LYS A 2 -1.94 7.15 24.55
N LYS A 3 -3.14 6.97 24.04
CA LYS A 3 -3.65 5.65 23.61
C LYS A 3 -3.88 5.65 22.11
N ALA A 4 -3.38 4.61 21.45
CA ALA A 4 -3.65 4.34 20.05
C ALA A 4 -4.30 2.96 19.88
N ILE A 5 -5.22 2.81 18.94
CA ILE A 5 -5.77 1.51 18.53
C ILE A 5 -5.26 1.17 17.14
N GLN A 6 -4.71 -0.02 17.00
CA GLN A 6 -4.37 -0.60 15.71
C GLN A 6 -5.34 -1.73 15.39
N PHE A 7 -6.31 -1.50 14.51
CA PHE A 7 -7.14 -2.56 13.95
C PHE A 7 -6.32 -3.41 12.98
N GLY A 8 -6.31 -4.71 13.24
CA GLY A 8 -5.47 -5.68 12.56
C GLY A 8 -4.14 -5.87 13.28
N ALA A 9 -4.00 -6.98 13.98
CA ALA A 9 -2.76 -7.45 14.58
C ALA A 9 -1.97 -8.38 13.64
N GLY A 10 -2.18 -8.26 12.33
CA GLY A 10 -1.43 -8.97 11.30
C GLY A 10 -0.02 -8.41 11.09
N ASN A 11 0.68 -8.91 10.07
CA ASN A 11 2.06 -8.54 9.79
C ASN A 11 2.23 -7.02 9.56
N ILE A 12 1.35 -6.38 8.80
CA ILE A 12 1.42 -4.92 8.56
C ILE A 12 1.11 -4.13 9.84
N GLY A 13 0.08 -4.52 10.59
CA GLY A 13 -0.28 -3.84 11.84
C GLY A 13 0.87 -3.86 12.85
N ARG A 14 1.48 -5.01 13.10
CA ARG A 14 2.61 -5.16 14.02
C ARG A 14 3.94 -4.67 13.42
N GLY A 15 4.20 -5.06 12.16
CA GLY A 15 5.48 -4.81 11.50
C GLY A 15 5.66 -3.39 10.98
N PHE A 16 4.61 -2.56 10.99
CA PHE A 16 4.70 -1.20 10.49
C PHE A 16 4.03 -0.20 11.44
N ILE A 17 2.73 -0.01 11.33
CA ILE A 17 2.02 1.12 11.95
C ILE A 17 2.05 1.02 13.47
N GLY A 18 1.72 -0.14 14.06
CA GLY A 18 1.76 -0.33 15.51
C GLY A 18 3.15 -0.10 16.10
N GLY A 19 4.21 -0.50 15.38
CA GLY A 19 5.59 -0.22 15.79
C GLY A 19 5.93 1.27 15.82
N LEU A 20 5.46 2.05 14.83
CA LEU A 20 5.68 3.51 14.79
C LEU A 20 4.89 4.22 15.92
N LEU A 21 3.67 3.80 16.17
CA LEU A 21 2.84 4.35 17.26
C LEU A 21 3.47 4.10 18.64
N SER A 22 3.95 2.87 18.90
CA SER A 22 4.64 2.54 20.16
C SER A 22 5.91 3.38 20.33
N LYS A 23 6.73 3.53 19.30
CA LYS A 23 7.93 4.41 19.33
C LYS A 23 7.59 5.87 19.57
N ALA A 24 6.42 6.33 19.14
CA ALA A 24 5.94 7.70 19.39
C ALA A 24 5.37 7.89 20.81
N GLY A 25 5.45 6.88 21.68
CA GLY A 25 5.04 6.92 23.08
C GLY A 25 3.54 6.69 23.31
N TYR A 26 2.86 6.05 22.36
CA TYR A 26 1.49 5.59 22.57
C TYR A 26 1.49 4.20 23.21
N HIS A 27 0.58 4.00 24.17
CA HIS A 27 0.12 2.65 24.48
C HIS A 27 -0.72 2.13 23.31
N VAL A 28 -0.26 1.07 22.65
CA VAL A 28 -0.92 0.53 21.45
C VAL A 28 -1.81 -0.65 21.78
N VAL A 29 -3.11 -0.49 21.60
CA VAL A 29 -4.10 -1.57 21.73
C VAL A 29 -4.30 -2.19 20.34
N PHE A 30 -3.86 -3.42 20.15
CA PHE A 30 -4.14 -4.19 18.93
C PHE A 30 -5.55 -4.78 19.00
N ALA A 31 -6.40 -4.45 18.03
CA ALA A 31 -7.75 -4.99 17.88
C ALA A 31 -7.81 -5.98 16.72
N ASP A 32 -8.03 -7.27 17.00
CA ASP A 32 -8.09 -8.33 15.99
C ASP A 32 -9.13 -9.38 16.36
N VAL A 33 -9.63 -10.12 15.37
CA VAL A 33 -10.53 -11.27 15.58
C VAL A 33 -9.79 -12.54 16.02
N ASN A 34 -8.48 -12.61 15.77
CA ASN A 34 -7.64 -13.74 16.10
C ASN A 34 -7.30 -13.74 17.61
N GLN A 35 -8.06 -14.53 18.39
CA GLN A 35 -7.90 -14.59 19.83
C GLN A 35 -6.52 -15.08 20.27
N GLU A 36 -5.90 -16.03 19.55
CA GLU A 36 -4.57 -16.56 19.89
C GLU A 36 -3.49 -15.47 19.81
N ILE A 37 -3.55 -14.60 18.80
CA ILE A 37 -2.63 -13.45 18.66
C ILE A 37 -2.88 -12.44 19.76
N ILE A 38 -4.16 -12.14 20.08
CA ILE A 38 -4.53 -11.22 21.16
C ILE A 38 -4.05 -11.74 22.52
N ASP A 39 -4.26 -13.01 22.81
CA ASP A 39 -3.81 -13.62 24.06
C ASP A 39 -2.29 -13.56 24.19
N LYS A 40 -1.56 -13.84 23.09
CA LYS A 40 -0.11 -13.79 23.07
C LYS A 40 0.45 -12.37 23.26
N ILE A 41 -0.18 -11.37 22.66
CA ILE A 41 0.16 -9.96 22.87
C ILE A 41 -0.02 -9.58 24.35
N ASN A 42 -1.12 -10.03 24.97
CA ASN A 42 -1.43 -9.75 26.37
C ASN A 42 -0.51 -10.49 27.36
N GLU A 43 -0.04 -11.68 27.00
CA GLU A 43 0.92 -12.48 27.77
C GLU A 43 2.31 -11.83 27.72
N ASP A 44 2.86 -11.58 26.52
CA ASP A 44 4.25 -11.14 26.33
C ASP A 44 4.42 -9.63 26.54
N LYS A 45 3.38 -8.83 26.25
CA LYS A 45 3.36 -7.35 26.32
C LYS A 45 4.48 -6.67 25.52
N LYS A 46 5.08 -7.40 24.62
CA LYS A 46 6.14 -6.97 23.68
C LYS A 46 6.26 -7.94 22.53
N TYR A 47 6.80 -7.48 21.42
CA TYR A 47 7.23 -8.33 20.29
C TYR A 47 8.43 -7.69 19.60
N THR A 48 9.07 -8.45 18.70
CA THR A 48 10.25 -8.00 17.97
C THR A 48 9.96 -7.86 16.48
N ASN A 49 10.32 -6.71 15.94
CA ASN A 49 10.46 -6.51 14.50
C ASN A 49 11.90 -6.78 14.08
N PHE A 50 12.12 -7.89 13.38
CA PHE A 50 13.40 -8.26 12.78
C PHE A 50 13.56 -7.52 11.45
N VAL A 51 14.38 -6.47 11.45
CA VAL A 51 14.69 -5.72 10.23
C VAL A 51 15.71 -6.52 9.42
N LYS A 52 15.33 -6.97 8.23
CA LYS A 52 16.18 -7.72 7.30
C LYS A 52 16.57 -6.86 6.12
N ASP A 53 17.85 -6.50 6.10
CA ASP A 53 18.52 -5.73 5.06
C ASP A 53 20.00 -6.13 5.04
N VAL A 54 20.84 -5.43 4.26
CA VAL A 54 22.30 -5.59 4.27
C VAL A 54 22.82 -5.53 5.71
N GLU A 55 22.34 -4.59 6.51
CA GLU A 55 22.54 -4.54 7.96
C GLU A 55 21.22 -4.94 8.66
N SER A 56 21.20 -6.12 9.24
CA SER A 56 20.04 -6.60 9.99
C SER A 56 20.04 -6.01 11.40
N SER A 57 18.85 -5.68 11.92
CA SER A 57 18.68 -5.17 13.28
C SER A 57 17.38 -5.68 13.91
N GLU A 58 17.23 -5.52 15.21
CA GLU A 58 16.07 -5.91 15.97
C GLU A 58 15.47 -4.68 16.66
N ILE A 59 14.14 -4.54 16.57
CA ILE A 59 13.42 -3.47 17.21
C ILE A 59 12.36 -4.10 18.10
N VAL A 60 12.57 -3.98 19.42
CA VAL A 60 11.61 -4.47 20.41
C VAL A 60 10.49 -3.44 20.57
N ILE A 61 9.28 -3.85 20.36
CA ILE A 61 8.07 -3.06 20.52
C ILE A 61 7.45 -3.41 21.88
N THR A 62 7.20 -2.40 22.69
CA THR A 62 6.70 -2.52 24.07
C THR A 62 5.51 -1.60 24.27
N ASP A 63 4.93 -1.59 25.49
CA ASP A 63 3.75 -0.79 25.84
C ASP A 63 2.56 -1.09 24.94
N ILE A 64 2.22 -2.37 24.85
CA ILE A 64 1.16 -2.90 24.01
C ILE A 64 0.17 -3.74 24.81
N SER A 65 -1.05 -3.81 24.30
CA SER A 65 -2.08 -4.76 24.74
C SER A 65 -2.93 -5.20 23.56
N GLY A 66 -3.79 -6.17 23.76
CA GLY A 66 -4.69 -6.67 22.72
C GLY A 66 -6.12 -6.78 23.19
N VAL A 67 -7.07 -6.50 22.32
CA VAL A 67 -8.50 -6.69 22.52
C VAL A 67 -9.09 -7.44 21.33
N ASN A 68 -10.01 -8.38 21.62
CA ASN A 68 -10.72 -9.02 20.51
C ASN A 68 -11.74 -8.03 19.91
N SER A 69 -11.60 -7.77 18.60
CA SER A 69 -12.37 -6.75 17.91
C SER A 69 -13.88 -7.03 17.80
N THR A 70 -14.31 -8.24 18.16
CA THR A 70 -15.74 -8.62 18.20
C THR A 70 -16.37 -8.46 19.60
N LYS A 71 -15.59 -8.04 20.59
CA LYS A 71 -16.03 -7.95 21.98
C LYS A 71 -16.37 -6.51 22.37
N PRO A 72 -17.30 -6.32 23.32
CA PRO A 72 -17.74 -4.98 23.74
C PRO A 72 -16.64 -4.14 24.39
N GLU A 73 -15.60 -4.78 24.96
CA GLU A 73 -14.45 -4.09 25.58
C GLU A 73 -13.72 -3.16 24.60
N LEU A 74 -13.81 -3.44 23.29
CA LEU A 74 -13.27 -2.57 22.26
C LEU A 74 -13.88 -1.16 22.29
N ILE A 75 -15.15 -1.02 22.67
CA ILE A 75 -15.84 0.28 22.71
C ILE A 75 -15.19 1.21 23.75
N ASP A 76 -14.78 0.66 24.91
CA ASP A 76 -14.08 1.42 25.93
C ASP A 76 -12.70 1.86 25.46
N GLU A 77 -12.00 1.01 24.70
CA GLU A 77 -10.71 1.38 24.08
C GLU A 77 -10.88 2.52 23.07
N VAL A 78 -11.89 2.45 22.19
CA VAL A 78 -12.18 3.50 21.19
C VAL A 78 -12.57 4.81 21.87
N LYS A 79 -13.30 4.75 22.99
CA LYS A 79 -13.71 5.92 23.77
C LYS A 79 -12.52 6.73 24.27
N GLU A 80 -11.42 6.07 24.63
CA GLU A 80 -10.24 6.70 25.23
C GLU A 80 -9.10 6.98 24.22
N ALA A 81 -9.22 6.49 22.98
CA ALA A 81 -8.17 6.62 21.99
C ALA A 81 -8.00 8.06 21.46
N GLU A 82 -6.75 8.47 21.22
CA GLU A 82 -6.40 9.70 20.51
C GLU A 82 -6.24 9.43 19.00
N ILE A 83 -5.80 8.21 18.64
CA ILE A 83 -5.59 7.80 17.26
C ILE A 83 -6.04 6.37 17.06
N ILE A 84 -6.71 6.12 15.92
CA ILE A 84 -7.06 4.79 15.45
C ILE A 84 -6.42 4.60 14.10
N THR A 85 -5.75 3.45 13.90
CA THR A 85 -5.20 3.05 12.60
C THR A 85 -5.73 1.68 12.20
N THR A 86 -5.77 1.38 10.89
CA THR A 86 -6.21 0.07 10.40
C THR A 86 -5.19 -0.55 9.45
N ALA A 87 -5.07 -1.86 9.48
CA ALA A 87 -4.36 -2.69 8.50
C ALA A 87 -5.06 -4.05 8.43
N VAL A 88 -6.33 -4.04 8.06
CA VAL A 88 -7.24 -5.20 8.04
C VAL A 88 -7.61 -5.64 6.61
N GLY A 89 -7.29 -4.80 5.63
CA GLY A 89 -7.75 -4.92 4.24
C GLY A 89 -9.04 -4.14 3.98
N VAL A 90 -9.09 -3.49 2.81
CA VAL A 90 -10.17 -2.56 2.42
C VAL A 90 -11.57 -3.16 2.57
N ARG A 91 -11.73 -4.45 2.25
CA ARG A 91 -13.02 -5.15 2.35
C ARG A 91 -13.52 -5.31 3.78
N ILE A 92 -12.66 -5.19 4.77
CA ILE A 92 -12.98 -5.33 6.19
C ILE A 92 -13.37 -3.98 6.81
N LEU A 93 -13.02 -2.84 6.19
CA LEU A 93 -13.36 -1.52 6.71
C LEU A 93 -14.85 -1.35 7.05
N PRO A 94 -15.82 -1.75 6.19
CA PRO A 94 -17.22 -1.68 6.54
C PRO A 94 -17.63 -2.58 7.72
N ILE A 95 -16.88 -3.66 7.97
CA ILE A 95 -17.17 -4.62 9.06
C ILE A 95 -16.75 -4.06 10.42
N ILE A 96 -15.64 -3.32 10.49
CA ILE A 96 -15.17 -2.69 11.73
C ILE A 96 -15.85 -1.34 12.02
N ALA A 97 -16.44 -0.71 11.02
CA ALA A 97 -17.09 0.60 11.12
C ALA A 97 -18.16 0.70 12.22
N PRO A 98 -19.04 -0.30 12.45
CA PRO A 98 -20.01 -0.25 13.56
C PRO A 98 -19.35 -0.13 14.93
N SER A 99 -18.28 -0.87 15.22
CA SER A 99 -17.57 -0.80 16.51
C SER A 99 -16.92 0.57 16.74
N ILE A 100 -16.37 1.18 15.68
CA ILE A 100 -15.83 2.54 15.72
C ILE A 100 -16.95 3.55 15.99
N ALA A 101 -18.10 3.39 15.32
CA ALA A 101 -19.26 4.25 15.50
C ALA A 101 -19.80 4.19 16.95
N GLU A 102 -19.90 2.99 17.53
CA GLU A 102 -20.30 2.83 18.95
C GLU A 102 -19.33 3.55 19.91
N GLY A 103 -18.03 3.47 19.65
CA GLY A 103 -17.05 4.24 20.43
C GLY A 103 -17.20 5.75 20.30
N ILE A 104 -17.54 6.27 19.09
CA ILE A 104 -17.83 7.69 18.87
C ILE A 104 -19.10 8.11 19.63
N LYS A 105 -20.15 7.28 19.63
CA LYS A 105 -21.38 7.52 20.43
C LYS A 105 -21.05 7.60 21.90
N ALA A 106 -20.26 6.65 22.43
CA ALA A 106 -19.84 6.64 23.82
C ALA A 106 -19.03 7.90 24.20
N ARG A 107 -18.17 8.40 23.30
CA ARG A 107 -17.46 9.68 23.50
C ARG A 107 -18.43 10.86 23.62
N LYS A 108 -19.42 10.96 22.71
CA LYS A 108 -20.46 12.00 22.75
C LYS A 108 -21.28 11.92 24.03
N GLU A 109 -21.71 10.73 24.45
CA GLU A 109 -22.49 10.52 25.66
C GLU A 109 -21.75 10.95 26.93
N ASN A 110 -20.43 10.73 26.94
CA ASN A 110 -19.57 11.18 28.06
C ASN A 110 -19.18 12.67 27.97
N GLY A 111 -19.66 13.40 26.97
CA GLY A 111 -19.33 14.81 26.77
C GLY A 111 -17.85 15.06 26.45
N SER A 112 -17.14 14.09 25.86
CA SER A 112 -15.73 14.25 25.51
C SER A 112 -15.57 15.31 24.41
N GLU A 113 -14.65 16.25 24.63
CA GLU A 113 -14.22 17.24 23.64
C GLU A 113 -12.81 16.94 23.09
N GLU A 114 -12.24 15.80 23.48
CA GLU A 114 -10.95 15.33 22.99
C GLU A 114 -11.03 14.87 21.53
N TYR A 115 -10.01 15.21 20.76
CA TYR A 115 -9.95 14.85 19.36
C TYR A 115 -9.56 13.38 19.16
N LEU A 116 -10.15 12.76 18.13
CA LEU A 116 -9.82 11.42 17.66
C LEU A 116 -9.47 11.49 16.17
N ASN A 117 -8.34 10.92 15.76
CA ASN A 117 -7.99 10.80 14.35
C ASN A 117 -7.95 9.34 13.91
N ILE A 118 -8.64 9.01 12.83
CA ILE A 118 -8.82 7.64 12.31
C ILE A 118 -8.17 7.54 10.94
N ILE A 119 -7.11 6.74 10.81
CA ILE A 119 -6.29 6.63 9.60
C ILE A 119 -6.32 5.19 9.09
N ALA A 120 -6.98 4.95 7.98
CA ALA A 120 -7.01 3.64 7.35
C ALA A 120 -5.73 3.41 6.53
N CYS A 121 -4.76 2.68 7.13
CA CYS A 121 -3.46 2.38 6.54
C CYS A 121 -3.53 1.18 5.59
N GLU A 122 -4.37 1.31 4.58
CA GLU A 122 -4.66 0.25 3.61
C GLU A 122 -4.01 0.53 2.25
N ASN A 123 -3.82 -0.52 1.45
CA ASN A 123 -3.33 -0.37 0.09
C ASN A 123 -4.46 0.01 -0.88
N ALA A 124 -5.11 1.14 -0.62
CA ALA A 124 -6.19 1.68 -1.42
C ALA A 124 -6.20 3.20 -1.42
N VAL A 125 -6.79 3.77 -2.47
CA VAL A 125 -6.99 5.22 -2.57
C VAL A 125 -8.15 5.64 -1.68
N LYS A 126 -7.94 6.68 -0.85
CA LYS A 126 -8.97 7.25 0.04
C LYS A 126 -9.60 6.23 0.99
N ALA A 127 -8.78 5.38 1.59
CA ALA A 127 -9.26 4.34 2.49
C ALA A 127 -9.91 4.92 3.76
N SER A 128 -9.36 6.01 4.33
CA SER A 128 -9.96 6.68 5.50
C SER A 128 -11.27 7.35 5.15
N SER A 129 -11.38 7.95 3.96
CA SER A 129 -12.65 8.49 3.45
C SER A 129 -13.71 7.41 3.29
N GLN A 130 -13.36 6.22 2.76
CA GLN A 130 -14.26 5.07 2.66
C GLN A 130 -14.69 4.57 4.05
N LEU A 131 -13.75 4.51 5.02
CA LEU A 131 -14.07 4.14 6.39
C LEU A 131 -14.99 5.18 7.04
N LYS A 132 -14.76 6.48 6.80
CA LYS A 132 -15.64 7.56 7.27
C LYS A 132 -17.08 7.34 6.80
N GLU A 133 -17.28 7.10 5.52
CA GLU A 133 -18.63 6.84 4.97
C GLU A 133 -19.31 5.66 5.67
N ALA A 134 -18.58 4.55 5.87
CA ALA A 134 -19.11 3.39 6.57
C ALA A 134 -19.42 3.67 8.05
N VAL A 135 -18.58 4.41 8.77
CA VAL A 135 -18.82 4.83 10.17
C VAL A 135 -20.04 5.74 10.25
N TYR A 136 -20.13 6.74 9.38
CA TYR A 136 -21.26 7.69 9.34
C TYR A 136 -22.59 7.03 8.99
N GLY A 137 -22.56 5.92 8.25
CA GLY A 137 -23.74 5.09 8.02
C GLY A 137 -24.36 4.48 9.31
N ASN A 138 -23.60 4.44 10.39
CA ASN A 138 -24.02 3.92 11.71
C ASN A 138 -24.30 5.01 12.74
N LEU A 139 -24.23 6.30 12.36
CA LEU A 139 -24.47 7.45 13.23
C LEU A 139 -25.75 8.20 12.83
N ASN A 140 -26.47 8.72 13.84
CA ASN A 140 -27.56 9.67 13.61
C ASN A 140 -27.01 11.09 13.36
N ASP A 141 -27.88 12.06 13.07
CA ASP A 141 -27.45 13.41 12.68
C ASP A 141 -26.73 14.17 13.81
N GLU A 142 -27.13 13.98 15.07
CA GLU A 142 -26.46 14.60 16.21
C GLU A 142 -25.07 13.98 16.48
N GLU A 143 -24.94 12.66 16.28
CA GLU A 143 -23.67 11.93 16.41
C GLU A 143 -22.73 12.30 15.27
N LYS A 144 -23.25 12.49 14.05
CA LYS A 144 -22.47 13.02 12.89
C LYS A 144 -21.97 14.43 13.17
N ALA A 145 -22.81 15.31 13.70
CA ALA A 145 -22.41 16.66 14.06
C ALA A 145 -21.29 16.68 15.12
N TYR A 146 -21.34 15.77 16.10
CA TYR A 146 -20.24 15.55 17.04
C TYR A 146 -18.98 15.06 16.35
N ALA A 147 -19.09 14.03 15.49
CA ALA A 147 -17.96 13.47 14.76
C ALA A 147 -17.33 14.50 13.83
N ASP A 148 -18.11 15.34 13.13
CA ASP A 148 -17.59 16.42 12.27
C ASP A 148 -16.74 17.44 13.05
N LYS A 149 -17.03 17.64 14.34
CA LYS A 149 -16.28 18.55 15.20
C LYS A 149 -15.01 17.92 15.75
N TYR A 150 -15.08 16.68 16.21
CA TYR A 150 -14.05 16.07 17.04
C TYR A 150 -13.32 14.89 16.42
N VAL A 151 -13.78 14.34 15.28
CA VAL A 151 -13.19 13.15 14.67
C VAL A 151 -12.63 13.47 13.28
N GLY A 152 -11.33 13.26 13.10
CA GLY A 152 -10.64 13.37 11.82
C GLY A 152 -10.53 12.02 11.10
N PHE A 153 -10.54 12.06 9.77
CA PHE A 153 -10.31 10.86 8.92
C PHE A 153 -9.24 11.18 7.86
N PRO A 154 -7.97 11.40 8.26
CA PRO A 154 -6.92 11.69 7.31
C PRO A 154 -6.68 10.51 6.38
N ASP A 155 -6.76 10.74 5.06
CA ASP A 155 -6.35 9.75 4.09
C ASP A 155 -4.83 9.57 4.10
N CYS A 156 -4.33 8.40 3.71
CA CYS A 156 -2.90 8.14 3.70
C CYS A 156 -2.45 7.25 2.54
N SER A 157 -1.15 7.22 2.33
CA SER A 157 -0.45 6.25 1.49
C SER A 157 0.61 5.55 2.34
N VAL A 158 0.61 4.22 2.31
CA VAL A 158 1.53 3.38 3.08
C VAL A 158 2.39 2.52 2.15
N ASP A 159 3.66 2.36 2.51
CA ASP A 159 4.60 1.49 1.79
C ASP A 159 5.61 0.88 2.76
N ARG A 160 5.51 -0.41 2.98
CA ARG A 160 6.48 -1.28 3.62
C ARG A 160 6.22 -2.71 3.21
N ILE A 161 7.26 -3.46 2.85
CA ILE A 161 7.16 -4.91 2.66
C ILE A 161 7.36 -5.58 4.02
N VAL A 162 6.40 -6.42 4.38
CA VAL A 162 6.42 -7.26 5.58
C VAL A 162 6.15 -8.70 5.11
N PRO A 163 7.22 -9.49 4.86
CA PRO A 163 7.09 -10.85 4.34
C PRO A 163 6.31 -11.75 5.31
N PRO A 164 5.47 -12.68 4.83
CA PRO A 164 4.73 -13.61 5.67
C PRO A 164 5.63 -14.76 6.17
N VAL A 165 6.66 -14.44 6.94
CA VAL A 165 7.59 -15.41 7.52
C VAL A 165 7.02 -15.92 8.85
N ARG A 166 7.05 -17.24 9.07
CA ARG A 166 6.72 -17.82 10.36
C ARG A 166 7.97 -17.81 11.25
N LEU A 167 7.82 -17.26 12.44
CA LEU A 167 8.84 -17.19 13.48
C LEU A 167 8.41 -18.06 14.68
N ASP A 168 9.34 -18.37 15.56
CA ASP A 168 9.09 -19.16 16.78
C ASP A 168 8.06 -18.48 17.68
N ASN A 169 8.18 -17.16 17.89
CA ASN A 169 7.15 -16.37 18.52
C ASN A 169 6.17 -15.84 17.43
N PRO A 170 4.88 -16.22 17.44
CA PRO A 170 3.93 -15.90 16.37
C PRO A 170 3.58 -14.43 16.29
N ILE A 171 3.91 -13.62 17.29
CA ILE A 171 3.69 -12.17 17.26
C ILE A 171 4.91 -11.38 16.78
N ASP A 172 6.08 -11.98 16.66
CA ASP A 172 7.24 -11.36 16.03
C ASP A 172 7.06 -11.23 14.52
N VAL A 173 7.75 -10.27 13.89
CA VAL A 173 7.58 -9.96 12.46
C VAL A 173 8.91 -9.70 11.80
N VAL A 174 9.10 -10.19 10.58
CA VAL A 174 10.19 -9.77 9.70
C VAL A 174 9.75 -8.57 8.89
N VAL A 175 10.58 -7.54 8.82
CA VAL A 175 10.29 -6.31 8.08
C VAL A 175 11.51 -5.88 7.27
N GLU A 176 11.28 -5.15 6.17
CA GLU A 176 12.35 -4.41 5.52
C GLU A 176 12.70 -3.13 6.29
N ASN A 177 13.89 -2.59 6.04
CA ASN A 177 14.30 -1.32 6.63
C ASN A 177 13.51 -0.13 6.07
N TYR A 178 13.16 -0.17 4.78
CA TYR A 178 12.39 0.89 4.13
C TYR A 178 10.96 0.92 4.61
N TYR A 179 10.44 2.11 4.84
CA TYR A 179 9.00 2.38 4.98
C TYR A 179 8.68 3.81 4.58
N GLU A 180 7.42 4.04 4.22
CA GLU A 180 6.88 5.35 3.92
C GLU A 180 5.40 5.42 4.35
N TRP A 181 5.07 6.41 5.16
CA TRP A 181 3.70 6.68 5.59
C TRP A 181 3.41 8.17 5.37
N ASN A 182 2.71 8.48 4.30
CA ASN A 182 2.30 9.85 3.95
C ASN A 182 0.84 10.03 4.32
N VAL A 183 0.52 11.04 5.12
CA VAL A 183 -0.82 11.29 5.65
C VAL A 183 -1.26 12.70 5.30
N GLU A 184 -2.49 12.84 4.82
CA GLU A 184 -3.08 14.13 4.47
C GLU A 184 -3.22 15.02 5.72
N GLU A 185 -2.54 16.18 5.74
CA GLU A 185 -2.51 17.06 6.90
C GLU A 185 -3.87 17.72 7.17
N ALA A 186 -4.55 18.17 6.12
CA ALA A 186 -5.75 18.98 6.22
C ALA A 186 -6.95 18.29 6.91
N SER A 187 -6.97 16.96 6.96
CA SER A 187 -8.09 16.17 7.51
C SER A 187 -7.91 15.81 8.99
N PHE A 188 -6.82 16.21 9.63
CA PHE A 188 -6.66 16.04 11.07
C PHE A 188 -7.59 16.97 11.86
N LYS A 189 -8.04 16.48 13.00
CA LYS A 189 -8.71 17.28 14.04
C LYS A 189 -7.75 17.53 15.20
N GLY A 190 -7.73 18.77 15.69
CA GLY A 190 -6.81 19.17 16.75
C GLY A 190 -5.36 19.26 16.29
N ALA A 191 -4.44 19.07 17.22
CA ALA A 191 -3.02 19.08 16.93
C ALA A 191 -2.60 17.80 16.17
N VAL A 192 -1.82 17.96 15.10
CA VAL A 192 -1.27 16.82 14.37
C VAL A 192 -0.28 16.06 15.25
N PRO A 193 -0.44 14.75 15.45
CA PRO A 193 0.46 13.97 16.28
C PRO A 193 1.88 13.91 15.67
N GLN A 194 2.89 14.05 16.53
CA GLN A 194 4.29 13.91 16.12
C GLN A 194 4.68 12.44 16.19
N ILE A 195 4.73 11.77 15.06
CA ILE A 195 5.08 10.35 14.92
C ILE A 195 6.27 10.27 13.95
N GLU A 196 7.41 9.82 14.43
CA GLU A 196 8.57 9.61 13.58
C GLU A 196 8.23 8.59 12.46
N GLY A 197 8.46 8.99 11.22
CA GLY A 197 8.14 8.17 10.04
C GLY A 197 6.74 8.41 9.46
N MET A 198 5.91 9.24 10.07
CA MET A 198 4.71 9.80 9.47
C MET A 198 5.06 11.12 8.77
N ASN A 199 4.90 11.17 7.46
CA ASN A 199 5.11 12.38 6.66
C ASN A 199 3.77 13.05 6.39
N LEU A 200 3.69 14.35 6.65
CA LEU A 200 2.50 15.13 6.32
C LEU A 200 2.52 15.53 4.85
N ALA A 201 1.40 15.42 4.20
CA ALA A 201 1.24 15.70 2.78
C ALA A 201 0.15 16.74 2.54
N ASP A 202 0.53 17.86 1.94
CA ASP A 202 -0.42 18.88 1.44
C ASP A 202 -1.22 18.36 0.23
N ASN A 203 -0.58 17.54 -0.60
CA ASN A 203 -1.18 16.90 -1.77
C ASN A 203 -0.91 15.39 -1.74
N LEU A 204 -1.75 14.66 -1.04
CA LEU A 204 -1.62 13.20 -0.91
C LEU A 204 -1.70 12.47 -2.26
N MET A 205 -2.48 12.99 -3.23
CA MET A 205 -2.58 12.36 -4.56
C MET A 205 -1.24 12.33 -5.29
N ALA A 206 -0.38 13.33 -5.09
CA ALA A 206 0.97 13.33 -5.65
C ALA A 206 1.81 12.14 -5.11
N TYR A 207 1.70 11.83 -3.83
CA TYR A 207 2.40 10.69 -3.20
C TYR A 207 1.80 9.34 -3.58
N ILE A 208 0.48 9.25 -3.72
CA ILE A 208 -0.21 8.04 -4.22
C ILE A 208 0.24 7.74 -5.65
N GLU A 209 0.23 8.75 -6.53
CA GLU A 209 0.70 8.57 -7.91
C GLU A 209 2.22 8.34 -7.97
N ARG A 210 3.01 8.96 -7.08
CA ARG A 210 4.45 8.66 -7.00
C ARG A 210 4.70 7.18 -6.68
N LYS A 211 3.99 6.61 -5.70
CA LYS A 211 4.06 5.18 -5.41
C LYS A 211 3.62 4.34 -6.61
N LEU A 212 2.50 4.71 -7.24
CA LEU A 212 1.95 3.96 -8.38
C LEU A 212 2.92 3.98 -9.57
N PHE A 213 3.42 5.15 -9.97
CA PHE A 213 4.25 5.37 -11.16
C PHE A 213 5.70 4.93 -10.98
N THR A 214 6.21 4.93 -9.76
CA THR A 214 7.60 4.57 -9.49
C THR A 214 7.70 3.15 -8.95
N LEU A 215 7.27 2.92 -7.70
CA LEU A 215 7.40 1.61 -7.06
C LEU A 215 6.58 0.55 -7.78
N ASN A 216 5.27 0.76 -7.91
CA ASN A 216 4.38 -0.29 -8.42
C ASN A 216 4.63 -0.58 -9.90
N THR A 217 4.96 0.44 -10.70
CA THR A 217 5.36 0.29 -12.10
C THR A 217 6.66 -0.49 -12.22
N GLY A 218 7.71 -0.05 -11.54
CA GLY A 218 9.00 -0.74 -11.56
C GLY A 218 8.91 -2.19 -11.08
N HIS A 219 8.18 -2.42 -10.00
CA HIS A 219 8.00 -3.75 -9.40
C HIS A 219 7.31 -4.72 -10.36
N CYS A 220 6.19 -4.30 -10.99
CA CYS A 220 5.48 -5.19 -11.89
C CYS A 220 6.24 -5.42 -13.22
N ILE A 221 6.96 -4.41 -13.76
CA ILE A 221 7.80 -4.60 -14.94
C ILE A 221 8.93 -5.58 -14.65
N THR A 222 9.57 -5.46 -13.46
CA THR A 222 10.58 -6.43 -13.01
C THR A 222 10.00 -7.84 -12.96
N ALA A 223 8.80 -8.00 -12.40
CA ALA A 223 8.14 -9.31 -12.31
C ALA A 223 7.81 -9.91 -13.68
N TYR A 224 7.25 -9.12 -14.60
CA TYR A 224 6.87 -9.62 -15.92
C TYR A 224 8.09 -9.96 -16.78
N LEU A 225 9.11 -9.11 -16.82
CA LEU A 225 10.35 -9.40 -17.54
C LEU A 225 11.11 -10.58 -16.91
N GLY A 226 11.13 -10.64 -15.57
CA GLY A 226 11.74 -11.76 -14.83
C GLY A 226 11.03 -13.08 -15.11
N ASN A 227 9.71 -13.11 -15.03
CA ASN A 227 8.89 -14.27 -15.36
C ASN A 227 9.12 -14.73 -16.80
N TYR A 228 9.15 -13.79 -17.76
CA TYR A 228 9.43 -14.08 -19.17
C TYR A 228 10.79 -14.73 -19.38
N LYS A 229 11.85 -14.28 -18.65
CA LYS A 229 13.19 -14.89 -18.68
C LYS A 229 13.33 -16.13 -17.78
N GLY A 230 12.30 -16.51 -17.00
CA GLY A 230 12.29 -17.70 -16.16
C GLY A 230 12.84 -17.51 -14.74
N PHE A 231 13.12 -16.27 -14.32
CA PHE A 231 13.50 -15.95 -12.94
C PHE A 231 12.29 -16.11 -11.99
N LYS A 232 12.58 -16.54 -10.76
CA LYS A 232 11.54 -16.84 -9.76
C LYS A 232 11.25 -15.70 -8.82
N THR A 233 12.26 -14.87 -8.53
CA THR A 233 12.15 -13.78 -7.55
C THR A 233 12.51 -12.43 -8.18
N ILE A 234 12.08 -11.36 -7.50
CA ILE A 234 12.34 -9.98 -7.93
C ILE A 234 13.83 -9.64 -7.86
N ASP A 235 14.53 -10.09 -6.81
CA ASP A 235 15.95 -9.86 -6.63
C ASP A 235 16.79 -10.57 -7.71
N GLU A 236 16.45 -11.81 -8.08
CA GLU A 236 17.06 -12.50 -9.23
C GLU A 236 16.81 -11.73 -10.53
N SER A 237 15.56 -11.29 -10.74
CA SER A 237 15.15 -10.57 -11.94
C SER A 237 15.88 -9.24 -12.11
N ILE A 238 15.97 -8.44 -11.05
CA ILE A 238 16.60 -7.12 -11.11
C ILE A 238 18.16 -7.21 -11.13
N ALA A 239 18.73 -8.37 -10.83
CA ALA A 239 20.17 -8.64 -11.00
C ALA A 239 20.55 -8.82 -12.48
N ASP A 240 19.61 -9.18 -13.35
CA ASP A 240 19.82 -9.19 -14.80
C ASP A 240 20.01 -7.76 -15.34
N GLU A 241 21.11 -7.54 -16.06
CA GLU A 241 21.52 -6.18 -16.50
C GLU A 241 20.51 -5.56 -17.50
N GLU A 242 19.91 -6.37 -18.37
CA GLU A 242 18.93 -5.90 -19.35
C GLU A 242 17.61 -5.52 -18.68
N ILE A 243 17.13 -6.36 -17.75
CA ILE A 243 15.94 -6.06 -16.94
C ILE A 243 16.18 -4.80 -16.12
N PHE A 244 17.32 -4.70 -15.42
CA PHE A 244 17.66 -3.52 -14.64
C PHE A 244 17.63 -2.23 -15.47
N LYS A 245 18.25 -2.22 -16.66
CA LYS A 245 18.27 -1.05 -17.54
C LYS A 245 16.85 -0.68 -18.01
N THR A 246 16.04 -1.66 -18.39
CA THR A 246 14.66 -1.43 -18.84
C THR A 246 13.80 -0.89 -17.71
N VAL A 247 13.85 -1.50 -16.53
CA VAL A 247 13.08 -1.08 -15.36
C VAL A 247 13.47 0.31 -14.90
N LYS A 248 14.79 0.59 -14.77
CA LYS A 248 15.28 1.92 -14.40
C LYS A 248 14.80 2.98 -15.38
N LYS A 249 14.90 2.71 -16.70
CA LYS A 249 14.43 3.64 -17.73
C LYS A 249 12.91 3.86 -17.66
N ALA A 250 12.11 2.81 -17.47
CA ALA A 250 10.66 2.93 -17.30
C ALA A 250 10.28 3.78 -16.10
N MET A 251 10.94 3.56 -14.95
CA MET A 251 10.74 4.36 -13.75
C MET A 251 11.15 5.82 -13.94
N GLN A 252 12.21 6.09 -14.71
CA GLN A 252 12.60 7.46 -15.06
C GLN A 252 11.62 8.14 -16.01
N GLN A 253 11.06 7.41 -16.99
CA GLN A 253 10.04 7.91 -17.90
C GLN A 253 8.76 8.29 -17.16
N SER A 254 8.23 7.40 -16.33
CA SER A 254 7.07 7.69 -15.48
C SER A 254 7.36 8.73 -14.41
N GLY A 255 8.59 8.75 -13.87
CA GLY A 255 9.04 9.74 -12.90
C GLY A 255 9.09 11.16 -13.46
N MET A 256 9.53 11.34 -14.71
CA MET A 256 9.49 12.64 -15.38
C MET A 256 8.05 13.13 -15.59
N ALA A 257 7.08 12.25 -15.82
CA ALA A 257 5.67 12.63 -15.86
C ALA A 257 5.20 13.21 -14.51
N LEU A 258 5.63 12.62 -13.39
CA LEU A 258 5.33 13.13 -12.04
C LEU A 258 6.01 14.49 -11.76
N VAL A 259 7.26 14.65 -12.20
CA VAL A 259 7.98 15.94 -12.10
C VAL A 259 7.19 17.04 -12.82
N ASN A 260 6.74 16.77 -14.06
CA ASN A 260 5.97 17.74 -14.84
C ASN A 260 4.57 17.99 -14.25
N LYS A 261 3.90 16.95 -13.74
CA LYS A 261 2.53 17.05 -13.23
C LYS A 261 2.44 17.73 -11.87
N TYR A 262 3.36 17.41 -10.96
CA TYR A 262 3.28 17.80 -9.55
C TYR A 262 4.40 18.75 -9.11
N GLY A 263 5.37 19.05 -9.98
CA GLY A 263 6.49 19.90 -9.63
C GLY A 263 7.49 19.26 -8.66
N PHE A 264 7.58 17.94 -8.62
CA PHE A 264 8.61 17.26 -7.82
C PHE A 264 10.00 17.68 -8.26
N ASP A 265 10.93 17.81 -7.31
CA ASP A 265 12.35 17.99 -7.64
C ASP A 265 12.86 16.75 -8.38
N LYS A 266 13.40 16.96 -9.57
CA LYS A 266 13.86 15.87 -10.45
C LYS A 266 14.96 15.03 -9.81
N ASP A 267 15.95 15.67 -9.20
CA ASP A 267 17.11 14.97 -8.66
C ASP A 267 16.72 14.18 -7.40
N ALA A 268 15.87 14.76 -6.56
CA ALA A 268 15.32 14.04 -5.41
C ALA A 268 14.46 12.84 -5.86
N HIS A 269 13.65 13.00 -6.91
CA HIS A 269 12.84 11.89 -7.42
C HIS A 269 13.69 10.79 -8.05
N PHE A 270 14.77 11.12 -8.74
CA PHE A 270 15.69 10.13 -9.32
C PHE A 270 16.48 9.38 -8.23
N LYS A 271 16.88 10.06 -7.15
CA LYS A 271 17.43 9.39 -5.95
C LYS A 271 16.43 8.44 -5.31
N TYR A 272 15.14 8.81 -5.30
CA TYR A 272 14.08 7.92 -4.84
C TYR A 272 13.95 6.67 -5.73
N ILE A 273 14.03 6.82 -7.07
CA ILE A 273 14.05 5.67 -8.00
C ILE A 273 15.23 4.74 -7.68
N ASP A 274 16.44 5.28 -7.52
CA ASP A 274 17.62 4.46 -7.19
C ASP A 274 17.46 3.74 -5.83
N LYS A 275 16.84 4.39 -4.85
CA LYS A 275 16.50 3.76 -3.56
C LYS A 275 15.54 2.58 -3.73
N ILE A 276 14.51 2.73 -4.56
CA ILE A 276 13.55 1.65 -4.85
C ILE A 276 14.21 0.49 -5.62
N LEU A 277 15.08 0.78 -6.60
CA LEU A 277 15.83 -0.24 -7.32
C LEU A 277 16.75 -1.05 -6.40
N ASN A 278 17.41 -0.38 -5.44
CA ASN A 278 18.23 -1.08 -4.43
C ASN A 278 17.36 -1.95 -3.50
N ARG A 279 16.14 -1.50 -3.17
CA ARG A 279 15.17 -2.30 -2.40
C ARG A 279 14.77 -3.58 -3.14
N PHE A 280 14.59 -3.54 -4.48
CA PHE A 280 14.30 -4.74 -5.28
C PHE A 280 15.44 -5.77 -5.26
N LYS A 281 16.67 -5.35 -5.00
CA LYS A 281 17.83 -6.26 -4.86
C LYS A 281 17.93 -6.98 -3.53
N ASN A 282 17.04 -6.67 -2.57
CA ASN A 282 17.10 -7.26 -1.23
C ASN A 282 16.59 -8.71 -1.25
N PRO A 283 17.45 -9.73 -1.12
CA PRO A 283 17.07 -11.13 -1.23
C PRO A 283 16.24 -11.62 -0.02
N TYR A 284 16.25 -10.88 1.08
CA TYR A 284 15.48 -11.23 2.28
C TYR A 284 13.98 -10.98 2.15
N LEU A 285 13.56 -10.23 1.12
CA LEU A 285 12.13 -9.97 0.88
C LEU A 285 11.42 -11.17 0.25
N VAL A 286 12.18 -12.08 -0.39
CA VAL A 286 11.68 -13.33 -1.03
C VAL A 286 10.42 -13.05 -1.85
N ASP A 287 10.49 -12.07 -2.74
CA ASP A 287 9.35 -11.57 -3.49
C ASP A 287 9.21 -12.31 -4.83
N ASP A 288 8.21 -13.19 -4.90
CA ASP A 288 7.99 -14.09 -6.03
C ASP A 288 7.44 -13.34 -7.26
N THR A 289 8.05 -13.57 -8.45
CA THR A 289 7.63 -12.94 -9.70
C THR A 289 6.20 -13.30 -10.09
N ALA A 290 5.75 -14.52 -9.82
CA ALA A 290 4.38 -14.93 -10.09
C ALA A 290 3.39 -14.22 -9.15
N ARG A 291 3.74 -14.04 -7.86
CA ARG A 291 2.93 -13.27 -6.91
C ARG A 291 2.80 -11.80 -7.32
N VAL A 292 3.91 -11.17 -7.67
CA VAL A 292 3.94 -9.76 -8.10
C VAL A 292 3.27 -9.57 -9.46
N GLY A 293 3.38 -10.55 -10.37
CA GLY A 293 2.77 -10.54 -11.70
C GLY A 293 1.25 -10.72 -11.71
N ARG A 294 0.64 -11.25 -10.64
CA ARG A 294 -0.82 -11.52 -10.58
C ARG A 294 -1.68 -10.32 -10.99
N GLU A 295 -2.87 -10.64 -11.51
CA GLU A 295 -3.89 -9.67 -11.94
C GLU A 295 -3.43 -8.77 -13.10
N PRO A 296 -2.96 -9.33 -14.23
CA PRO A 296 -2.45 -8.53 -15.35
C PRO A 296 -3.52 -7.64 -16.00
N LEU A 297 -4.80 -8.06 -16.06
CA LEU A 297 -5.89 -7.23 -16.57
C LEU A 297 -6.03 -5.93 -15.78
N ARG A 298 -6.02 -6.03 -14.44
CA ARG A 298 -6.06 -4.85 -13.57
C ARG A 298 -4.85 -3.95 -13.81
N LYS A 299 -3.63 -4.52 -13.85
CA LYS A 299 -2.39 -3.75 -14.01
C LYS A 299 -2.24 -3.08 -15.37
N LEU A 300 -2.83 -3.65 -16.41
CA LEU A 300 -2.93 -3.07 -17.75
C LEU A 300 -4.10 -2.08 -17.89
N SER A 301 -5.04 -2.00 -16.93
CA SER A 301 -6.18 -1.09 -17.04
C SER A 301 -5.77 0.38 -17.09
N ALA A 302 -6.64 1.24 -17.64
CA ALA A 302 -6.38 2.66 -17.86
C ALA A 302 -5.94 3.43 -16.61
N THR A 303 -6.30 2.96 -15.41
CA THR A 303 -6.08 3.67 -14.14
C THR A 303 -4.95 3.08 -13.30
N ASP A 304 -4.32 1.99 -13.74
CA ASP A 304 -3.30 1.28 -12.96
C ASP A 304 -1.89 1.50 -13.54
N ARG A 305 -0.92 0.83 -12.95
CA ARG A 305 0.54 1.03 -12.97
C ARG A 305 1.27 0.84 -14.31
N LEU A 306 0.64 0.27 -15.32
CA LEU A 306 1.26 0.17 -16.65
C LEU A 306 0.71 1.23 -17.61
N THR A 307 -0.61 1.34 -17.72
CA THR A 307 -1.24 2.25 -18.68
C THR A 307 -1.25 3.70 -18.19
N LYS A 308 -1.66 3.96 -16.93
CA LYS A 308 -1.76 5.32 -16.42
C LYS A 308 -0.42 6.09 -16.48
N PRO A 309 0.73 5.54 -16.01
CA PRO A 309 2.02 6.21 -16.13
C PRO A 309 2.44 6.46 -17.58
N THR A 310 2.18 5.48 -18.48
CA THR A 310 2.49 5.59 -19.91
C THR A 310 1.70 6.72 -20.54
N MET A 311 0.39 6.77 -20.33
CA MET A 311 -0.47 7.81 -20.91
C MET A 311 -0.15 9.18 -20.33
N THR A 312 0.12 9.26 -19.02
CA THR A 312 0.55 10.53 -18.40
C THR A 312 1.89 11.01 -18.98
N ALA A 313 2.85 10.12 -19.22
CA ALA A 313 4.12 10.51 -19.84
C ALA A 313 3.91 11.05 -21.26
N LEU A 314 3.03 10.43 -22.06
CA LEU A 314 2.67 10.89 -23.39
C LEU A 314 1.98 12.24 -23.40
N GLU A 315 1.11 12.56 -22.43
CA GLU A 315 0.48 13.87 -22.28
C GLU A 315 1.51 15.00 -22.14
N TYR A 316 2.68 14.70 -21.58
CA TYR A 316 3.80 15.63 -21.47
C TYR A 316 4.85 15.51 -22.60
N GLY A 317 4.57 14.74 -23.65
CA GLY A 317 5.49 14.55 -24.77
C GLY A 317 6.78 13.80 -24.43
N LEU A 318 6.75 12.99 -23.38
CA LEU A 318 7.92 12.24 -22.90
C LEU A 318 8.07 10.89 -23.63
N PRO A 319 9.30 10.36 -23.73
CA PRO A 319 9.51 9.00 -24.28
C PRO A 319 8.91 7.93 -23.36
N VAL A 320 8.39 6.85 -23.94
CA VAL A 320 7.69 5.78 -23.22
C VAL A 320 8.16 4.37 -23.61
N ASP A 321 9.20 4.23 -24.40
CA ASP A 321 9.64 2.94 -24.96
C ASP A 321 9.88 1.86 -23.92
N ALA A 322 10.44 2.18 -22.75
CA ALA A 322 10.64 1.21 -21.67
C ALA A 322 9.32 0.87 -20.94
N LEU A 323 8.39 1.82 -20.82
CA LEU A 323 7.05 1.55 -20.31
C LEU A 323 6.27 0.63 -21.24
N LEU A 324 6.36 0.83 -22.58
CA LEU A 324 5.75 -0.06 -23.57
C LEU A 324 6.35 -1.48 -23.50
N ALA A 325 7.66 -1.61 -23.26
CA ALA A 325 8.28 -2.92 -23.03
C ALA A 325 7.69 -3.64 -21.80
N GLY A 326 7.42 -2.89 -20.73
CA GLY A 326 6.71 -3.42 -19.56
C GLY A 326 5.28 -3.89 -19.87
N MET A 327 4.55 -3.16 -20.71
CA MET A 327 3.21 -3.58 -21.16
C MET A 327 3.28 -4.84 -22.04
N ALA A 328 4.23 -4.91 -22.96
CA ALA A 328 4.45 -6.10 -23.80
C ALA A 328 4.79 -7.34 -22.96
N ALA A 329 5.66 -7.19 -21.96
CA ALA A 329 5.98 -8.27 -21.03
C ALA A 329 4.77 -8.73 -20.19
N ALA A 330 3.88 -7.81 -19.80
CA ALA A 330 2.63 -8.15 -19.11
C ALA A 330 1.67 -8.97 -20.00
N LEU A 331 1.64 -8.70 -21.30
CA LEU A 331 0.85 -9.47 -22.26
C LEU A 331 1.41 -10.88 -22.50
N LYS A 332 2.71 -11.10 -22.25
CA LYS A 332 3.37 -12.43 -22.31
C LYS A 332 3.15 -13.27 -21.05
N TYR A 333 2.67 -12.64 -19.96
CA TYR A 333 2.49 -13.34 -18.69
C TYR A 333 1.38 -14.40 -18.79
N ASP A 334 1.77 -15.67 -18.62
CA ASP A 334 0.87 -16.84 -18.68
C ASP A 334 1.02 -17.66 -17.38
N ASN A 335 0.01 -17.57 -16.53
CA ASN A 335 -0.04 -18.28 -15.25
C ASN A 335 -1.43 -18.89 -15.06
N ALA A 336 -1.50 -20.21 -15.12
CA ALA A 336 -2.75 -20.97 -15.02
C ALA A 336 -3.45 -20.83 -13.63
N GLU A 337 -2.71 -20.43 -12.60
CA GLU A 337 -3.25 -20.21 -11.26
C GLU A 337 -3.84 -18.80 -11.06
N ASP A 338 -3.62 -17.89 -12.04
CA ASP A 338 -4.16 -16.53 -12.00
C ASP A 338 -5.33 -16.40 -13.00
N PRO A 339 -6.58 -16.27 -12.51
CA PRO A 339 -7.74 -16.15 -13.39
C PRO A 339 -7.67 -14.99 -14.37
N GLN A 340 -7.05 -13.86 -14.00
CA GLN A 340 -6.89 -12.73 -14.92
C GLN A 340 -5.81 -12.99 -15.98
N SER A 341 -4.79 -13.76 -15.66
CA SER A 341 -3.81 -14.22 -16.65
C SER A 341 -4.46 -15.13 -17.68
N VAL A 342 -5.25 -16.12 -17.23
CA VAL A 342 -6.01 -17.02 -18.10
C VAL A 342 -6.95 -16.22 -19.01
N GLU A 343 -7.73 -15.30 -18.46
CA GLU A 343 -8.64 -14.45 -19.23
C GLU A 343 -7.89 -13.59 -20.26
N LEU A 344 -6.73 -13.02 -19.89
CA LEU A 344 -5.90 -12.24 -20.81
C LEU A 344 -5.41 -13.08 -21.97
N GLN A 345 -4.89 -14.30 -21.70
CA GLN A 345 -4.41 -15.19 -22.75
C GLN A 345 -5.54 -15.66 -23.65
N ASP A 346 -6.76 -15.88 -23.11
CA ASP A 346 -7.92 -16.24 -23.93
C ASP A 346 -8.36 -15.07 -24.83
N LYS A 347 -8.33 -13.83 -24.36
CA LYS A 347 -8.58 -12.62 -25.18
C LYS A 347 -7.54 -12.50 -26.32
N ILE A 348 -6.26 -12.73 -26.02
CA ILE A 348 -5.18 -12.68 -27.00
C ILE A 348 -5.36 -13.77 -28.08
N LYS A 349 -5.69 -15.00 -27.68
CA LYS A 349 -5.95 -16.12 -28.60
C LYS A 349 -7.16 -15.87 -29.51
N ALA A 350 -8.22 -15.28 -28.96
CA ALA A 350 -9.46 -15.04 -29.68
C ALA A 350 -9.38 -13.86 -30.65
N ASN A 351 -8.76 -12.75 -30.24
CA ASN A 351 -8.87 -11.46 -30.92
C ASN A 351 -7.51 -10.88 -31.39
N GLY A 352 -6.40 -11.52 -31.04
CA GLY A 352 -5.05 -11.01 -31.22
C GLY A 352 -4.61 -9.99 -30.17
N VAL A 353 -3.29 -9.80 -30.08
CA VAL A 353 -2.64 -8.97 -29.04
C VAL A 353 -3.13 -7.52 -29.06
N LYS A 354 -3.23 -6.90 -30.24
CA LYS A 354 -3.64 -5.49 -30.40
C LYS A 354 -5.06 -5.25 -29.85
N ALA A 355 -6.00 -6.13 -30.23
CA ALA A 355 -7.39 -5.99 -29.79
C ALA A 355 -7.53 -6.23 -28.28
N ALA A 356 -6.85 -7.24 -27.73
CA ALA A 356 -6.84 -7.53 -26.32
C ALA A 356 -6.25 -6.35 -25.51
N LEU A 357 -5.11 -5.79 -25.96
CA LEU A 357 -4.51 -4.62 -25.32
C LEU A 357 -5.46 -3.41 -25.33
N LYS A 358 -6.04 -3.10 -26.51
CA LYS A 358 -7.00 -1.99 -26.66
C LYS A 358 -8.19 -2.12 -25.70
N GLU A 359 -8.77 -3.33 -25.61
CA GLU A 359 -9.89 -3.62 -24.73
C GLU A 359 -9.54 -3.41 -23.24
N VAL A 360 -8.40 -3.97 -22.81
CA VAL A 360 -8.00 -3.99 -21.39
C VAL A 360 -7.49 -2.62 -20.93
N SER A 361 -6.69 -1.95 -21.75
CA SER A 361 -6.04 -0.69 -21.39
C SER A 361 -6.88 0.56 -21.67
N GLY A 362 -7.85 0.45 -22.59
CA GLY A 362 -8.59 1.61 -23.11
C GLY A 362 -7.76 2.53 -24.00
N ILE A 363 -6.53 2.15 -24.39
CA ILE A 363 -5.70 2.95 -25.31
C ILE A 363 -6.35 2.98 -26.70
N THR A 364 -6.51 4.20 -27.24
CA THR A 364 -7.10 4.43 -28.57
C THR A 364 -6.08 4.90 -29.59
N ASP A 365 -4.87 5.27 -29.16
CA ASP A 365 -3.78 5.67 -30.05
C ASP A 365 -3.22 4.43 -30.78
N GLU A 366 -3.47 4.35 -32.08
CA GLU A 366 -3.11 3.21 -32.91
C GLU A 366 -1.59 3.00 -32.97
N LYS A 367 -0.80 4.09 -32.96
CA LYS A 367 0.65 4.00 -32.97
C LYS A 367 1.19 3.35 -31.70
N ILE A 368 0.69 3.74 -30.55
CA ILE A 368 1.09 3.15 -29.25
C ILE A 368 0.73 1.67 -29.20
N LEU A 369 -0.46 1.30 -29.69
CA LEU A 369 -0.88 -0.11 -29.79
C LEU A 369 0.07 -0.90 -30.68
N GLU A 370 0.44 -0.35 -31.85
CA GLU A 370 1.38 -0.97 -32.79
C GLU A 370 2.79 -1.10 -32.22
N ASP A 371 3.28 -0.07 -31.53
CA ASP A 371 4.59 -0.10 -30.88
C ASP A 371 4.65 -1.21 -29.80
N VAL A 372 3.60 -1.38 -28.99
CA VAL A 372 3.53 -2.49 -28.00
C VAL A 372 3.49 -3.85 -28.69
N VAL A 373 2.70 -3.99 -29.76
CA VAL A 373 2.62 -5.26 -30.51
C VAL A 373 3.96 -5.60 -31.13
N ALA A 374 4.66 -4.64 -31.74
CA ALA A 374 5.98 -4.86 -32.31
C ALA A 374 7.00 -5.34 -31.25
N ILE A 375 6.97 -4.76 -30.04
CA ILE A 375 7.81 -5.24 -28.93
C ILE A 375 7.39 -6.65 -28.50
N TYR A 376 6.08 -6.90 -28.38
CA TYR A 376 5.56 -8.22 -28.03
C TYR A 376 6.00 -9.30 -29.02
N GLU A 377 5.95 -9.03 -30.33
CA GLU A 377 6.36 -9.98 -31.37
C GLU A 377 7.88 -10.21 -31.38
N ALA A 378 8.67 -9.20 -30.97
CA ALA A 378 10.13 -9.32 -30.89
C ALA A 378 10.62 -10.06 -29.65
N MET A 379 9.81 -10.20 -28.62
CA MET A 379 10.07 -11.02 -27.42
C MET A 379 9.86 -12.52 -27.71
#